data_e917055d6d3e977a0eb3519433d3e939
#
_entry.id   e917055d6d3e977a0eb3519433d3e939
#
_cell.length_a   1.000
_cell.length_b   1.000
_cell.length_c   1.000
_cell.angle_alpha   90.00
_cell.angle_beta   90.00
_cell.angle_gamma   90.00
#
_symmetry.space_group_name_H-M   'P 1'
#
loop_
_entity.id
_entity.type
_entity.pdbx_description
1 polymer ?
#
loop_
_entity_poly.entity_id
_entity_poly.type
_entity_poly.pdbx_seq_one_letter_code
_entity_poly.pdbx_strand_id
1 'polypeptide(L)'
;MKGMIFILVQDFIKETFGDEIYYEIMDRSKLQTKDPFVYPGTYPDGDLIEMVVKAAEVLKISVDDALLAFGAYFIGAVHPRHPEFFDKFDHPKDFLKTVDGVIHMEVRKLMKDTLLPSFEHHEPDENTLVLTYHSERKLHMLAHGILNGVGEHYKQHPFTIDRSKPYEKDGKEFVDFTLVFES
;
A
#
# COMPACT_ATOMS: atom_id res chain seq x y z
N MET A 1 11.95 5.38 -3.51
CA MET A 1 10.54 5.08 -3.84
C MET A 1 10.24 5.48 -5.29
N LYS A 2 9.35 4.78 -6.00
CA LYS A 2 8.97 5.15 -7.38
C LYS A 2 8.03 6.36 -7.39
N GLY A 3 8.18 7.21 -8.41
CA GLY A 3 7.39 8.44 -8.58
C GLY A 3 5.89 8.21 -8.68
N MET A 4 5.49 7.03 -9.19
CA MET A 4 4.08 6.60 -9.18
C MET A 4 3.48 6.71 -7.76
N ILE A 5 4.20 6.30 -6.72
CA ILE A 5 3.69 6.35 -5.34
C ILE A 5 3.50 7.79 -4.87
N PHE A 6 4.44 8.69 -5.21
CA PHE A 6 4.32 10.13 -4.89
C PHE A 6 3.11 10.76 -5.57
N ILE A 7 2.88 10.42 -6.85
CA ILE A 7 1.71 10.91 -7.59
C ILE A 7 0.42 10.37 -6.98
N LEU A 8 0.36 9.09 -6.61
CA LEU A 8 -0.82 8.52 -5.94
C LEU A 8 -1.08 9.16 -4.56
N VAL A 9 -0.05 9.50 -3.79
CA VAL A 9 -0.19 10.25 -2.53
C VAL A 9 -0.72 11.67 -2.81
N GLN A 10 -0.18 12.35 -3.82
CA GLN A 10 -0.67 13.66 -4.25
C GLN A 10 -2.16 13.60 -4.64
N ASP A 11 -2.52 12.65 -5.51
CA ASP A 11 -3.90 12.45 -5.98
C ASP A 11 -4.81 12.16 -4.78
N PHE A 12 -4.42 11.25 -3.89
CA PHE A 12 -5.17 10.93 -2.66
C PHE A 12 -5.45 12.16 -1.80
N ILE A 13 -4.41 12.97 -1.53
CA ILE A 13 -4.57 14.16 -0.69
C ILE A 13 -5.49 15.18 -1.36
N LYS A 14 -5.30 15.44 -2.66
CA LYS A 14 -6.09 16.41 -3.41
C LYS A 14 -7.54 16.00 -3.57
N GLU A 15 -7.79 14.73 -3.91
CA GLU A 15 -9.14 14.20 -4.10
C GLU A 15 -9.92 14.10 -2.79
N THR A 16 -9.24 13.81 -1.67
CA THR A 16 -9.89 13.59 -0.38
C THR A 16 -10.02 14.88 0.44
N PHE A 17 -8.99 15.74 0.42
CA PHE A 17 -8.89 16.91 1.31
C PHE A 17 -8.78 18.24 0.57
N GLY A 18 -8.62 18.22 -0.74
CA GLY A 18 -8.51 19.40 -1.59
C GLY A 18 -7.07 19.90 -1.82
N ASP A 19 -6.92 20.73 -2.85
CA ASP A 19 -5.63 21.28 -3.27
C ASP A 19 -4.97 22.13 -2.18
N GLU A 20 -5.74 22.90 -1.41
CA GLU A 20 -5.21 23.77 -0.35
C GLU A 20 -4.46 22.98 0.71
N ILE A 21 -5.02 21.85 1.14
CA ILE A 21 -4.38 20.94 2.11
C ILE A 21 -3.09 20.32 1.52
N TYR A 22 -3.13 19.94 0.24
CA TYR A 22 -1.93 19.43 -0.42
C TYR A 22 -0.81 20.47 -0.43
N TYR A 23 -1.11 21.71 -0.82
CA TYR A 23 -0.10 22.77 -0.83
C TYR A 23 0.40 23.12 0.57
N GLU A 24 -0.46 23.12 1.59
CA GLU A 24 -0.05 23.31 2.98
C GLU A 24 0.93 22.21 3.44
N ILE A 25 0.67 20.95 3.09
CA ILE A 25 1.57 19.83 3.39
C ILE A 25 2.91 20.03 2.70
N MET A 26 2.91 20.38 1.41
CA MET A 26 4.12 20.60 0.64
C MET A 26 4.96 21.75 1.16
N ASP A 27 4.34 22.86 1.53
CA ASP A 27 5.02 24.04 2.11
C ASP A 27 5.70 23.73 3.45
N ARG A 28 5.11 22.83 4.24
CA ARG A 28 5.67 22.38 5.52
C ARG A 28 6.72 21.26 5.36
N SER A 29 6.76 20.59 4.23
CA SER A 29 7.67 19.47 3.97
C SER A 29 9.08 19.95 3.59
N LYS A 30 10.10 19.28 4.13
CA LYS A 30 11.51 19.54 3.83
C LYS A 30 12.05 18.46 2.88
N LEU A 31 11.55 18.46 1.65
CA LEU A 31 11.92 17.48 0.65
C LEU A 31 13.34 17.73 0.09
N GLN A 32 14.05 16.66 -0.20
CA GLN A 32 15.31 16.71 -0.96
C GLN A 32 15.04 17.00 -2.44
N THR A 33 13.94 16.42 -2.98
CA THR A 33 13.50 16.63 -4.35
C THR A 33 12.91 18.03 -4.52
N LYS A 34 13.41 18.78 -5.52
CA LYS A 34 12.98 20.16 -5.83
C LYS A 34 12.07 20.23 -7.07
N ASP A 35 12.20 19.24 -7.94
CA ASP A 35 11.40 19.15 -9.16
C ASP A 35 10.08 18.41 -8.92
N PRO A 36 9.06 18.61 -9.77
CA PRO A 36 7.83 17.84 -9.70
C PRO A 36 8.08 16.33 -9.83
N PHE A 37 7.33 15.53 -9.07
CA PHE A 37 7.40 14.08 -9.20
C PHE A 37 6.84 13.63 -10.55
N VAL A 38 7.53 12.69 -11.21
CA VAL A 38 7.09 12.08 -12.47
C VAL A 38 6.97 10.58 -12.32
N TYR A 39 6.00 9.99 -13.00
CA TYR A 39 5.61 8.58 -12.86
C TYR A 39 6.79 7.59 -12.94
N PRO A 40 7.68 7.63 -13.95
CA PRO A 40 8.80 6.69 -14.06
C PRO A 40 9.97 7.02 -13.14
N GLY A 41 9.94 8.18 -12.46
CA GLY A 41 11.03 8.66 -11.61
C GLY A 41 11.30 7.75 -10.41
N THR A 42 12.48 7.93 -9.81
CA THR A 42 12.85 7.31 -8.53
C THR A 42 13.37 8.39 -7.62
N TYR A 43 12.83 8.47 -6.42
CA TYR A 43 13.06 9.54 -5.45
C TYR A 43 13.47 8.97 -4.09
N PRO A 44 14.10 9.77 -3.22
CA PRO A 44 14.42 9.35 -1.87
C PRO A 44 13.20 8.88 -1.10
N ASP A 45 13.29 7.75 -0.41
CA ASP A 45 12.20 7.25 0.44
C ASP A 45 11.88 8.25 1.56
N GLY A 46 12.88 8.99 2.03
CA GLY A 46 12.72 10.04 3.05
C GLY A 46 11.75 11.14 2.65
N ASP A 47 11.68 11.49 1.36
CA ASP A 47 10.73 12.50 0.87
C ASP A 47 9.28 12.03 1.03
N LEU A 48 8.99 10.75 0.74
CA LEU A 48 7.66 10.21 0.95
C LEU A 48 7.29 10.14 2.43
N ILE A 49 8.23 9.71 3.28
CA ILE A 49 8.02 9.65 4.74
C ILE A 49 7.73 11.07 5.28
N GLU A 50 8.50 12.06 4.85
CA GLU A 50 8.29 13.46 5.23
C GLU A 50 6.89 13.95 4.82
N MET A 51 6.46 13.68 3.59
CA MET A 51 5.12 14.04 3.12
C MET A 51 4.02 13.40 3.98
N VAL A 52 4.16 12.12 4.32
CA VAL A 52 3.18 11.39 5.17
C VAL A 52 3.16 11.97 6.59
N VAL A 53 4.32 12.25 7.18
CA VAL A 53 4.42 12.87 8.51
C VAL A 53 3.76 14.24 8.51
N LYS A 54 4.04 15.08 7.50
CA LYS A 54 3.43 16.41 7.40
C LYS A 54 1.93 16.36 7.12
N ALA A 55 1.48 15.38 6.34
CA ALA A 55 0.05 15.13 6.14
C ALA A 55 -0.63 14.77 7.47
N ALA A 56 -0.04 13.87 8.26
CA ALA A 56 -0.56 13.49 9.58
C ALA A 56 -0.64 14.70 10.53
N GLU A 57 0.40 15.57 10.56
CA GLU A 57 0.42 16.79 11.36
C GLU A 57 -0.69 17.78 10.95
N VAL A 58 -0.83 18.05 9.64
CA VAL A 58 -1.84 18.98 9.10
C VAL A 58 -3.25 18.47 9.36
N LEU A 59 -3.48 17.19 9.13
CA LEU A 59 -4.78 16.54 9.30
C LEU A 59 -5.10 16.18 10.76
N LYS A 60 -4.13 16.31 11.68
CA LYS A 60 -4.24 15.97 13.11
C LYS A 60 -4.64 14.50 13.34
N ILE A 61 -4.06 13.59 12.57
CA ILE A 61 -4.22 12.15 12.69
C ILE A 61 -2.86 11.50 12.98
N SER A 62 -2.85 10.21 13.31
CA SER A 62 -1.59 9.48 13.42
C SER A 62 -0.99 9.17 12.05
N VAL A 63 0.33 8.94 12.00
CA VAL A 63 1.01 8.45 10.78
C VAL A 63 0.42 7.11 10.34
N ASP A 64 0.08 6.25 11.30
CA ASP A 64 -0.55 4.95 11.03
C ASP A 64 -1.92 5.11 10.36
N ASP A 65 -2.76 6.05 10.83
CA ASP A 65 -4.05 6.35 10.21
C ASP A 65 -3.89 6.92 8.80
N ALA A 66 -2.89 7.79 8.58
CA ALA A 66 -2.58 8.33 7.26
C ALA A 66 -2.16 7.23 6.28
N LEU A 67 -1.30 6.30 6.72
CA LEU A 67 -0.86 5.16 5.91
C LEU A 67 -2.02 4.20 5.61
N LEU A 68 -2.87 3.93 6.61
CA LEU A 68 -4.05 3.07 6.46
C LEU A 68 -5.03 3.67 5.44
N ALA A 69 -5.34 4.96 5.55
CA ALA A 69 -6.24 5.65 4.65
C ALA A 69 -5.71 5.70 3.21
N PHE A 70 -4.42 6.04 3.03
CA PHE A 70 -3.80 6.00 1.71
C PHE A 70 -3.77 4.58 1.11
N GLY A 71 -3.51 3.56 1.93
CA GLY A 71 -3.57 2.17 1.49
C GLY A 71 -4.95 1.77 0.98
N ALA A 72 -6.01 2.16 1.67
CA ALA A 72 -7.39 1.89 1.25
C ALA A 72 -7.74 2.56 -0.10
N TYR A 73 -7.25 3.77 -0.33
CA TYR A 73 -7.41 4.48 -1.61
C TYR A 73 -6.62 3.80 -2.76
N PHE A 74 -5.48 3.17 -2.45
CA PHE A 74 -4.49 2.72 -3.43
C PHE A 74 -5.06 1.80 -4.51
N ILE A 75 -5.85 0.79 -4.15
CA ILE A 75 -6.41 -0.17 -5.11
C ILE A 75 -7.35 0.51 -6.11
N GLY A 76 -8.25 1.37 -5.62
CA GLY A 76 -9.16 2.14 -6.49
C GLY A 76 -8.44 3.06 -7.46
N ALA A 77 -7.27 3.60 -7.07
CA ALA A 77 -6.46 4.47 -7.92
C ALA A 77 -5.59 3.69 -8.92
N VAL A 78 -5.15 2.47 -8.58
CA VAL A 78 -4.29 1.63 -9.44
C VAL A 78 -5.11 0.84 -10.44
N HIS A 79 -6.26 0.30 -10.05
CA HIS A 79 -7.09 -0.55 -10.91
C HIS A 79 -7.43 0.08 -12.27
N PRO A 80 -7.87 1.34 -12.39
CA PRO A 80 -8.17 1.95 -13.70
C PRO A 80 -6.95 2.07 -14.62
N ARG A 81 -5.74 2.06 -14.05
CA ARG A 81 -4.48 2.18 -14.78
C ARG A 81 -3.89 0.83 -15.17
N HIS A 82 -4.24 -0.21 -14.42
CA HIS A 82 -3.69 -1.56 -14.54
C HIS A 82 -4.75 -2.64 -14.27
N PRO A 83 -5.88 -2.64 -15.01
CA PRO A 83 -6.96 -3.60 -14.81
C PRO A 83 -6.50 -5.05 -15.01
N GLU A 84 -5.48 -5.27 -15.83
CA GLU A 84 -4.90 -6.59 -16.12
C GLU A 84 -4.36 -7.31 -14.89
N PHE A 85 -4.08 -6.60 -13.80
CA PHE A 85 -3.65 -7.24 -12.55
C PHE A 85 -4.81 -7.76 -11.70
N PHE A 86 -6.01 -7.21 -11.88
CA PHE A 86 -7.17 -7.45 -11.03
C PHE A 86 -8.27 -8.27 -11.73
N ASP A 87 -8.65 -7.89 -12.95
CA ASP A 87 -9.86 -8.35 -13.63
C ASP A 87 -9.85 -9.84 -14.01
N LYS A 88 -8.72 -10.51 -13.88
CA LYS A 88 -8.59 -11.95 -14.13
C LYS A 88 -8.95 -12.82 -12.92
N PHE A 89 -9.25 -12.21 -11.78
CA PHE A 89 -9.59 -12.89 -10.55
C PHE A 89 -11.01 -12.53 -10.13
N ASP A 90 -11.83 -13.55 -9.90
CA ASP A 90 -13.19 -13.37 -9.38
C ASP A 90 -13.21 -13.27 -7.85
N HIS A 91 -12.18 -13.81 -7.17
CA HIS A 91 -12.13 -13.88 -5.71
C HIS A 91 -10.84 -13.24 -5.16
N PRO A 92 -10.94 -12.42 -4.07
CA PRO A 92 -9.78 -11.71 -3.50
C PRO A 92 -8.69 -12.66 -2.98
N LYS A 93 -9.05 -13.84 -2.49
CA LYS A 93 -8.10 -14.84 -2.01
C LYS A 93 -7.15 -15.29 -3.12
N ASP A 94 -7.65 -15.52 -4.33
CA ASP A 94 -6.84 -15.94 -5.47
C ASP A 94 -5.95 -14.79 -5.98
N PHE A 95 -6.48 -13.56 -6.00
CA PHE A 95 -5.69 -12.37 -6.28
C PHE A 95 -4.53 -12.24 -5.29
N LEU A 96 -4.81 -12.29 -3.98
CA LEU A 96 -3.81 -12.07 -2.93
C LEU A 96 -2.68 -13.11 -2.94
N LYS A 97 -2.98 -14.37 -3.26
CA LYS A 97 -1.94 -15.43 -3.41
C LYS A 97 -0.97 -15.15 -4.54
N THR A 98 -1.33 -14.32 -5.52
CA THR A 98 -0.47 -13.99 -6.67
C THR A 98 0.37 -12.74 -6.49
N VAL A 99 0.14 -11.95 -5.45
CA VAL A 99 0.75 -10.62 -5.29
C VAL A 99 2.28 -10.70 -5.35
N ASP A 100 2.93 -11.55 -4.57
CA ASP A 100 4.39 -11.62 -4.57
C ASP A 100 4.96 -12.36 -5.79
N GLY A 101 4.40 -13.52 -6.10
CA GLY A 101 4.91 -14.42 -7.13
C GLY A 101 4.61 -13.99 -8.56
N VAL A 102 3.58 -13.18 -8.80
CA VAL A 102 3.16 -12.76 -10.16
C VAL A 102 3.15 -11.24 -10.28
N ILE A 103 2.35 -10.54 -9.47
CA ILE A 103 2.15 -9.09 -9.63
C ILE A 103 3.44 -8.33 -9.36
N HIS A 104 4.10 -8.58 -8.24
CA HIS A 104 5.38 -7.95 -7.91
C HIS A 104 6.49 -8.29 -8.92
N MET A 105 6.47 -9.49 -9.52
CA MET A 105 7.41 -9.82 -10.60
C MET A 105 7.16 -8.98 -11.85
N GLU A 106 5.90 -8.79 -12.27
CA GLU A 106 5.57 -7.94 -13.41
C GLU A 106 5.92 -6.47 -13.14
N VAL A 107 5.64 -5.98 -11.92
CA VAL A 107 6.04 -4.62 -11.51
C VAL A 107 7.57 -4.45 -11.59
N ARG A 108 8.37 -5.43 -11.14
CA ARG A 108 9.84 -5.38 -11.27
C ARG A 108 10.32 -5.36 -12.73
N LYS A 109 9.62 -6.03 -13.65
CA LYS A 109 9.94 -5.98 -15.10
C LYS A 109 9.68 -4.60 -15.68
N LEU A 110 8.56 -3.98 -15.29
CA LEU A 110 8.15 -2.66 -15.77
C LEU A 110 8.96 -1.52 -15.11
N MET A 111 9.28 -1.68 -13.82
CA MET A 111 9.97 -0.69 -13.00
C MET A 111 11.19 -1.30 -12.34
N LYS A 112 12.31 -1.30 -13.05
CA LYS A 112 13.59 -1.80 -12.53
C LYS A 112 13.98 -1.09 -11.23
N ASP A 113 14.73 -1.77 -10.37
CA ASP A 113 15.22 -1.28 -9.07
C ASP A 113 14.10 -0.90 -8.08
N THR A 114 12.91 -1.49 -8.23
CA THR A 114 11.82 -1.29 -7.28
C THR A 114 12.00 -2.25 -6.09
N LEU A 115 12.15 -1.68 -4.90
CA LEU A 115 12.10 -2.44 -3.65
C LEU A 115 10.63 -2.63 -3.28
N LEU A 116 10.13 -3.83 -3.46
CA LEU A 116 8.77 -4.24 -3.09
C LEU A 116 8.79 -5.02 -1.77
N PRO A 117 7.72 -4.97 -0.98
CA PRO A 117 7.57 -5.88 0.14
C PRO A 117 7.51 -7.32 -0.35
N SER A 118 7.81 -8.28 0.51
CA SER A 118 7.55 -9.70 0.29
C SER A 118 6.31 -10.14 1.06
N PHE A 119 5.59 -11.09 0.47
CA PHE A 119 4.46 -11.77 1.08
C PHE A 119 4.63 -13.27 0.92
N GLU A 120 4.77 -13.96 2.05
CA GLU A 120 4.55 -15.39 2.11
C GLU A 120 3.09 -15.65 2.46
N HIS A 121 2.52 -16.76 2.01
CA HIS A 121 1.14 -17.08 2.35
C HIS A 121 0.97 -18.55 2.71
N HIS A 122 0.00 -18.84 3.56
CA HIS A 122 -0.50 -20.17 3.82
C HIS A 122 -2.00 -20.15 4.12
N GLU A 123 -2.64 -21.27 3.93
CA GLU A 123 -4.09 -21.47 4.10
C GLU A 123 -4.30 -22.48 5.23
N PRO A 124 -4.60 -22.02 6.48
CA PRO A 124 -4.89 -22.92 7.58
C PRO A 124 -6.16 -23.78 7.34
N ASP A 125 -7.11 -23.21 6.63
CA ASP A 125 -8.35 -23.83 6.21
C ASP A 125 -8.90 -23.19 4.93
N GLU A 126 -10.05 -23.67 4.45
CA GLU A 126 -10.67 -23.25 3.19
C GLU A 126 -11.04 -21.75 3.17
N ASN A 127 -11.43 -21.19 4.30
CA ASN A 127 -11.91 -19.81 4.41
C ASN A 127 -10.85 -18.84 4.94
N THR A 128 -9.67 -19.32 5.30
CA THR A 128 -8.63 -18.50 5.91
C THR A 128 -7.40 -18.40 5.01
N LEU A 129 -6.87 -17.19 4.87
CA LEU A 129 -5.58 -16.91 4.24
C LEU A 129 -4.73 -16.10 5.22
N VAL A 130 -3.53 -16.56 5.51
CA VAL A 130 -2.55 -15.79 6.27
C VAL A 130 -1.48 -15.27 5.32
N LEU A 131 -1.27 -13.95 5.33
CA LEU A 131 -0.21 -13.27 4.58
C LEU A 131 0.86 -12.81 5.56
N THR A 132 2.05 -13.35 5.46
CA THR A 132 3.22 -12.91 6.24
C THR A 132 3.96 -11.83 5.46
N TYR A 133 3.85 -10.61 5.92
CA TYR A 133 4.45 -9.42 5.33
C TYR A 133 5.84 -9.15 5.89
N HIS A 134 6.78 -8.82 5.01
CA HIS A 134 8.07 -8.26 5.36
C HIS A 134 8.45 -7.12 4.42
N SER A 135 8.99 -6.04 4.98
CA SER A 135 9.60 -4.94 4.22
C SER A 135 10.63 -4.20 5.07
N GLU A 136 11.75 -3.86 4.48
CA GLU A 136 12.75 -3.00 5.15
C GLU A 136 12.19 -1.62 5.51
N ARG A 137 11.14 -1.16 4.81
CA ARG A 137 10.45 0.11 5.09
C ARG A 137 9.46 0.03 6.25
N LYS A 138 9.13 -1.17 6.72
CA LYS A 138 8.19 -1.40 7.85
C LYS A 138 6.82 -0.73 7.68
N LEU A 139 6.31 -0.65 6.46
CA LEU A 139 5.05 0.03 6.11
C LEU A 139 3.85 -0.92 6.26
N HIS A 140 3.75 -1.67 7.36
CA HIS A 140 2.68 -2.64 7.57
C HIS A 140 1.29 -1.99 7.68
N MET A 141 1.18 -0.72 8.11
CA MET A 141 -0.10 -0.01 8.12
C MET A 141 -0.57 0.35 6.71
N LEU A 142 0.37 0.69 5.81
CA LEU A 142 0.07 0.84 4.38
C LEU A 142 -0.43 -0.49 3.79
N ALA A 143 0.26 -1.59 4.09
CA ALA A 143 -0.14 -2.92 3.63
C ALA A 143 -1.55 -3.29 4.14
N HIS A 144 -1.86 -3.01 5.42
CA HIS A 144 -3.21 -3.20 5.97
C HIS A 144 -4.27 -2.37 5.20
N GLY A 145 -3.96 -1.09 4.95
CA GLY A 145 -4.84 -0.24 4.16
C GLY A 145 -5.08 -0.79 2.74
N ILE A 146 -4.02 -1.27 2.08
CA ILE A 146 -4.14 -1.90 0.75
C ILE A 146 -5.07 -3.14 0.81
N LEU A 147 -4.98 -3.96 1.85
CA LEU A 147 -5.90 -5.09 2.06
C LEU A 147 -7.35 -4.63 2.24
N ASN A 148 -7.60 -3.52 2.95
CA ASN A 148 -8.93 -2.90 3.00
C ASN A 148 -9.41 -2.49 1.60
N GLY A 149 -8.54 -1.86 0.80
CA GLY A 149 -8.83 -1.50 -0.58
C GLY A 149 -9.14 -2.71 -1.48
N VAL A 150 -8.47 -3.85 -1.25
CA VAL A 150 -8.80 -5.12 -1.90
C VAL A 150 -10.20 -5.59 -1.51
N GLY A 151 -10.57 -5.49 -0.23
CA GLY A 151 -11.91 -5.83 0.26
C GLY A 151 -13.00 -4.99 -0.42
N GLU A 152 -12.77 -3.69 -0.57
CA GLU A 152 -13.70 -2.79 -1.28
C GLU A 152 -13.80 -3.11 -2.78
N HIS A 153 -12.69 -3.48 -3.42
CA HIS A 153 -12.67 -3.86 -4.83
C HIS A 153 -13.45 -5.15 -5.09
N TYR A 154 -13.25 -6.16 -4.23
CA TYR A 154 -13.93 -7.47 -4.30
C TYR A 154 -15.08 -7.58 -3.30
N LYS A 155 -15.85 -6.51 -3.11
CA LYS A 155 -16.92 -6.41 -2.09
C LYS A 155 -18.00 -7.50 -2.13
N GLN A 156 -18.07 -8.27 -3.22
CA GLN A 156 -18.97 -9.44 -3.34
C GLN A 156 -18.44 -10.65 -2.55
N HIS A 157 -17.18 -10.63 -2.13
CA HIS A 157 -16.50 -11.64 -1.34
C HIS A 157 -15.86 -11.00 -0.11
N PRO A 158 -16.68 -10.57 0.88
CA PRO A 158 -16.18 -9.86 2.05
C PRO A 158 -15.29 -10.76 2.90
N PHE A 159 -14.34 -10.13 3.57
CA PHE A 159 -13.46 -10.79 4.53
C PHE A 159 -13.09 -9.84 5.68
N THR A 160 -12.76 -10.41 6.81
CA THR A 160 -12.19 -9.67 7.94
C THR A 160 -10.68 -9.77 7.94
N ILE A 161 -10.00 -8.78 8.53
CA ILE A 161 -8.55 -8.74 8.65
C ILE A 161 -8.18 -8.64 10.13
N ASP A 162 -7.44 -9.62 10.64
CA ASP A 162 -6.73 -9.52 11.90
C ASP A 162 -5.23 -9.34 11.62
N ARG A 163 -4.60 -8.37 12.30
CA ARG A 163 -3.20 -8.05 12.12
C ARG A 163 -2.42 -8.35 13.40
N SER A 164 -1.40 -9.20 13.31
CA SER A 164 -0.50 -9.46 14.43
C SER A 164 0.26 -8.19 14.83
N LYS A 165 0.81 -8.19 16.05
CA LYS A 165 1.89 -7.26 16.38
C LYS A 165 3.13 -7.60 15.54
N PRO A 166 3.97 -6.62 15.18
CA PRO A 166 5.26 -6.91 14.57
C PRO A 166 6.10 -7.87 15.44
N TYR A 167 6.74 -8.83 14.80
CA TYR A 167 7.63 -9.79 15.44
C TYR A 167 8.92 -9.97 14.65
N GLU A 168 9.99 -10.37 15.32
CA GLU A 168 11.30 -10.61 14.70
C GLU A 168 11.55 -12.10 14.47
N LYS A 169 12.06 -12.44 13.29
CA LYS A 169 12.55 -13.76 12.93
C LYS A 169 13.77 -13.61 12.02
N ASP A 170 14.85 -14.28 12.35
CA ASP A 170 16.12 -14.27 11.59
C ASP A 170 16.65 -12.84 11.32
N GLY A 171 16.50 -11.93 12.30
CA GLY A 171 16.94 -10.54 12.20
C GLY A 171 16.08 -9.64 11.29
N LYS A 172 14.91 -10.11 10.91
CA LYS A 172 13.93 -9.38 10.08
C LYS A 172 12.62 -9.23 10.82
N GLU A 173 11.94 -8.10 10.60
CA GLU A 173 10.62 -7.84 11.15
C GLU A 173 9.53 -8.35 10.21
N PHE A 174 8.54 -9.03 10.78
CA PHE A 174 7.39 -9.56 10.06
C PHE A 174 6.09 -9.12 10.74
N VAL A 175 5.01 -9.09 9.94
CA VAL A 175 3.63 -8.90 10.41
C VAL A 175 2.75 -9.88 9.65
N ASP A 176 1.91 -10.63 10.38
CA ASP A 176 0.92 -11.51 9.78
C ASP A 176 -0.43 -10.79 9.67
N PHE A 177 -1.05 -10.94 8.51
CA PHE A 177 -2.43 -10.56 8.26
C PHE A 177 -3.24 -11.83 8.06
N THR A 178 -4.13 -12.12 8.99
CA THR A 178 -5.08 -13.23 8.89
C THR A 178 -6.37 -12.71 8.29
N LEU A 179 -6.71 -13.22 7.10
CA LEU A 179 -7.92 -12.88 6.39
C LEU A 179 -8.90 -14.05 6.49
N VAL A 180 -10.12 -13.77 6.96
CA VAL A 180 -11.20 -14.76 7.07
C VAL A 180 -12.32 -14.36 6.12
N PHE A 181 -12.56 -15.18 5.11
CA PHE A 181 -13.55 -14.94 4.06
C PHE A 181 -14.91 -15.50 4.50
N GLU A 182 -15.96 -14.76 4.20
CA GLU A 182 -17.33 -15.23 4.42
C GLU A 182 -17.69 -16.32 3.39
N SER A 183 -18.42 -17.36 3.86
CA SER A 183 -18.84 -18.49 3.05
C SER A 183 -20.03 -18.16 2.18
#